data_27a6a916c3d3bce2ff0bb11430f83a05
#
_entry.id   27a6a916c3d3bce2ff0bb11430f83a05
#
_cell.length_a   1.000
_cell.length_b   1.000
_cell.length_c   1.000
_cell.angle_alpha   90.00
_cell.angle_beta   90.00
_cell.angle_gamma   90.00
#
_symmetry.space_group_name_H-M   'P 1'
#
loop_
_entity.id
_entity.type
_entity.pdbx_description
1 polymer ?
#
loop_
_entity_poly.entity_id
_entity_poly.type
_entity_poly.pdbx_seq_one_letter_code
_entity_poly.pdbx_strand_id
1 'polypeptide(L)'
;MELLLIRHALPIRRELNSGAADPELSAEGHAQAAHLAEYLASEHLDAVYASTMQRARQTAEPLAAQRNLDIALRDGVAEFDRFSSEYIPVEELKADRDPRWLEMLEGVWDGNETQEDFRNRIVDTIEGIVTA
;
A
#
# COMPACT_ATOMS: atom_id res chain seq x y z
N MET A 1 -21.69 7.68 3.73
CA MET A 1 -20.41 7.39 2.99
C MET A 1 -19.88 6.04 3.44
N GLU A 2 -19.40 5.25 2.52
CA GLU A 2 -18.67 4.01 2.79
C GLU A 2 -17.21 4.17 2.35
N LEU A 3 -16.27 3.73 3.17
CA LEU A 3 -14.84 3.78 2.89
C LEU A 3 -14.29 2.36 2.83
N LEU A 4 -13.76 1.97 1.68
CA LEU A 4 -13.10 0.67 1.49
C LEU A 4 -11.58 0.86 1.63
N LEU A 5 -10.98 0.28 2.66
CA LEU A 5 -9.54 0.26 2.87
C LEU A 5 -8.95 -1.04 2.31
N ILE A 6 -8.07 -0.90 1.34
CA ILE A 6 -7.52 -2.03 0.59
C ILE A 6 -6.00 -2.01 0.72
N ARG A 7 -5.42 -3.10 1.19
CA ARG A 7 -3.98 -3.30 1.16
C ARG A 7 -3.53 -3.54 -0.29
N HIS A 8 -2.37 -2.99 -0.67
CA HIS A 8 -1.77 -3.26 -1.98
C HIS A 8 -1.55 -4.75 -2.23
N ALA A 9 -1.58 -5.15 -3.49
CA ALA A 9 -1.26 -6.50 -3.94
C ALA A 9 0.25 -6.81 -3.78
N LEU A 10 0.64 -8.04 -4.05
CA LEU A 10 1.98 -8.54 -3.80
C LEU A 10 3.04 -7.88 -4.70
N PRO A 11 3.98 -7.10 -4.15
CA PRO A 11 5.07 -6.53 -4.93
C PRO A 11 6.25 -7.52 -5.04
N ILE A 12 7.21 -7.18 -5.89
CA ILE A 12 8.51 -7.87 -5.90
C ILE A 12 9.35 -7.41 -4.69
N ARG A 13 10.35 -8.22 -4.34
CA ARG A 13 11.39 -7.82 -3.40
C ARG A 13 12.33 -6.81 -4.04
N ARG A 14 12.73 -5.79 -3.30
CA ARG A 14 13.68 -4.77 -3.75
C ARG A 14 14.60 -4.37 -2.60
N GLU A 15 15.90 -4.43 -2.87
CA GLU A 15 16.93 -3.98 -1.93
C GLU A 15 17.88 -3.04 -2.67
N LEU A 16 18.02 -1.83 -2.15
CA LEU A 16 18.88 -0.78 -2.73
C LEU A 16 20.03 -0.45 -1.80
N ASN A 17 21.13 0.03 -2.36
CA ASN A 17 22.26 0.54 -1.56
C ASN A 17 21.97 1.91 -0.92
N SER A 18 21.07 2.68 -1.52
CA SER A 18 20.64 4.00 -1.02
C SER A 18 19.32 4.40 -1.67
N GLY A 19 18.62 5.36 -1.04
CA GLY A 19 17.33 5.83 -1.51
C GLY A 19 16.18 4.93 -1.06
N ALA A 20 14.95 5.34 -1.34
CA ALA A 20 13.77 4.60 -0.97
C ALA A 20 13.46 3.49 -1.99
N ALA A 21 13.25 2.27 -1.51
CA ALA A 21 12.77 1.18 -2.34
C ALA A 21 11.28 1.36 -2.64
N ASP A 22 10.92 1.32 -3.92
CA ASP A 22 9.54 1.46 -4.38
C ASP A 22 9.23 0.37 -5.41
N PRO A 23 9.11 -0.90 -4.96
CA PRO A 23 8.90 -2.02 -5.88
C PRO A 23 7.53 -1.96 -6.55
N GLU A 24 7.53 -2.34 -7.82
CA GLU A 24 6.33 -2.64 -8.58
C GLU A 24 5.68 -3.96 -8.11
N LEU A 25 4.44 -4.20 -8.55
CA LEU A 25 3.78 -5.48 -8.31
C LEU A 25 4.50 -6.61 -9.05
N SER A 26 4.49 -7.79 -8.42
CA SER A 26 4.83 -9.05 -9.09
C SER A 26 3.75 -9.45 -10.10
N ALA A 27 4.03 -10.46 -10.94
CA ALA A 27 3.01 -11.03 -11.82
C ALA A 27 1.77 -11.52 -11.04
N GLU A 28 1.99 -12.16 -9.89
CA GLU A 28 0.90 -12.55 -8.98
C GLU A 28 0.15 -11.33 -8.44
N GLY A 29 0.86 -10.26 -8.06
CA GLY A 29 0.26 -9.02 -7.60
C GLY A 29 -0.61 -8.35 -8.66
N HIS A 30 -0.19 -8.34 -9.91
CA HIS A 30 -1.02 -7.85 -11.01
C HIS A 30 -2.30 -8.68 -11.20
N ALA A 31 -2.21 -10.00 -11.06
CA ALA A 31 -3.39 -10.88 -11.08
C ALA A 31 -4.33 -10.59 -9.90
N GLN A 32 -3.80 -10.37 -8.71
CA GLN A 32 -4.59 -9.97 -7.54
C GLN A 32 -5.31 -8.64 -7.77
N ALA A 33 -4.65 -7.65 -8.35
CA ALA A 33 -5.27 -6.35 -8.67
C ALA A 33 -6.41 -6.49 -9.69
N ALA A 34 -6.24 -7.34 -10.70
CA ALA A 34 -7.29 -7.64 -11.67
C ALA A 34 -8.50 -8.34 -11.00
N HIS A 35 -8.28 -9.32 -10.14
CA HIS A 35 -9.33 -9.98 -9.37
C HIS A 35 -10.06 -9.03 -8.43
N LEU A 36 -9.35 -8.07 -7.82
CA LEU A 36 -9.98 -7.03 -7.00
C LEU A 36 -10.97 -6.21 -7.82
N ALA A 37 -10.59 -5.81 -9.04
CA ALA A 37 -11.48 -5.06 -9.94
C ALA A 37 -12.72 -5.87 -10.30
N GLU A 38 -12.58 -7.17 -10.56
CA GLU A 38 -13.72 -8.07 -10.80
C GLU A 38 -14.59 -8.22 -9.57
N TYR A 39 -13.99 -8.43 -8.39
CA TYR A 39 -14.71 -8.58 -7.13
C TYR A 39 -15.57 -7.37 -6.78
N LEU A 40 -15.05 -6.17 -7.06
CA LEU A 40 -15.75 -4.90 -6.80
C LEU A 40 -16.59 -4.41 -8.00
N ALA A 41 -16.79 -5.24 -9.03
CA ALA A 41 -17.45 -4.82 -10.27
C ALA A 41 -18.88 -4.28 -10.06
N SER A 42 -19.62 -4.79 -9.07
CA SER A 42 -20.97 -4.35 -8.75
C SER A 42 -21.06 -3.19 -7.73
N GLU A 43 -19.94 -2.85 -7.08
CA GLU A 43 -19.92 -1.76 -6.11
C GLU A 43 -19.94 -0.40 -6.81
N HIS A 44 -20.69 0.55 -6.27
CA HIS A 44 -20.64 1.93 -6.72
C HIS A 44 -19.46 2.65 -6.05
N LEU A 45 -18.58 3.23 -6.85
CA LEU A 45 -17.42 3.98 -6.36
C LEU A 45 -17.45 5.39 -6.92
N ASP A 46 -17.39 6.38 -6.05
CA ASP A 46 -17.33 7.78 -6.40
C ASP A 46 -15.90 8.27 -6.64
N ALA A 47 -14.91 7.68 -5.96
CA ALA A 47 -13.51 8.07 -6.05
C ALA A 47 -12.58 6.91 -5.72
N VAL A 48 -11.36 6.98 -6.25
CA VAL A 48 -10.27 6.03 -5.96
C VAL A 48 -9.06 6.82 -5.50
N TYR A 49 -8.53 6.45 -4.35
CA TYR A 49 -7.32 7.03 -3.78
C TYR A 49 -6.23 5.98 -3.67
N ALA A 50 -4.98 6.38 -3.80
CA ALA A 50 -3.84 5.51 -3.55
C ALA A 50 -2.69 6.30 -2.93
N SER A 51 -1.78 5.61 -2.24
CA SER A 51 -0.51 6.23 -1.89
C SER A 51 0.34 6.47 -3.14
N THR A 52 1.42 7.22 -2.99
CA THR A 52 2.34 7.51 -4.08
C THR A 52 3.26 6.33 -4.45
N MET A 53 3.25 5.26 -3.66
CA MET A 53 4.06 4.06 -3.92
C MET A 53 3.54 3.29 -5.15
N GLN A 54 4.46 2.78 -5.98
CA GLN A 54 4.09 2.04 -7.21
C GLN A 54 3.13 0.89 -6.93
N ARG A 55 3.41 0.06 -5.92
CA ARG A 55 2.57 -1.08 -5.55
C ARG A 55 1.12 -0.69 -5.25
N ALA A 56 0.91 0.45 -4.60
CA ALA A 56 -0.43 0.94 -4.30
C ALA A 56 -1.15 1.45 -5.55
N ARG A 57 -0.47 2.25 -6.37
CA ARG A 57 -1.03 2.75 -7.63
C ARG A 57 -1.41 1.61 -8.57
N GLN A 58 -0.50 0.66 -8.78
CA GLN A 58 -0.73 -0.48 -9.66
C GLN A 58 -1.86 -1.40 -9.16
N THR A 59 -2.06 -1.50 -7.85
CA THR A 59 -3.21 -2.21 -7.30
C THR A 59 -4.53 -1.51 -7.64
N ALA A 60 -4.55 -0.18 -7.63
CA ALA A 60 -5.74 0.61 -7.92
C ALA A 60 -6.06 0.72 -9.44
N GLU A 61 -5.05 0.62 -10.30
CA GLU A 61 -5.17 0.87 -11.74
C GLU A 61 -6.28 0.07 -12.44
N PRO A 62 -6.39 -1.27 -12.29
CA PRO A 62 -7.44 -2.02 -12.98
C PRO A 62 -8.84 -1.59 -12.57
N LEU A 63 -9.07 -1.33 -11.28
CA LEU A 63 -10.35 -0.89 -10.75
C LEU A 63 -10.70 0.53 -11.24
N ALA A 64 -9.76 1.46 -11.17
CA ALA A 64 -9.94 2.83 -11.62
C ALA A 64 -10.25 2.88 -13.13
N ALA A 65 -9.51 2.13 -13.94
CA ALA A 65 -9.75 2.02 -15.38
C ALA A 65 -11.14 1.45 -15.70
N GLN A 66 -11.55 0.39 -15.01
CA GLN A 66 -12.88 -0.22 -15.16
C GLN A 66 -14.00 0.78 -14.86
N ARG A 67 -13.78 1.71 -13.93
CA ARG A 67 -14.75 2.72 -13.49
C ARG A 67 -14.63 4.06 -14.22
N ASN A 68 -13.64 4.20 -15.07
CA ASN A 68 -13.31 5.47 -15.71
C ASN A 68 -13.09 6.60 -14.67
N LEU A 69 -12.40 6.27 -13.59
CA LEU A 69 -12.03 7.17 -12.51
C LEU A 69 -10.53 7.44 -12.52
N ASP A 70 -10.15 8.66 -12.19
CA ASP A 70 -8.76 9.00 -11.93
C ASP A 70 -8.35 8.52 -10.53
N ILE A 71 -7.09 8.14 -10.38
CA ILE A 71 -6.52 7.81 -9.07
C ILE A 71 -5.99 9.08 -8.42
N ALA A 72 -6.60 9.51 -7.33
CA ALA A 72 -6.13 10.63 -6.53
C ALA A 72 -5.01 10.18 -5.58
N LEU A 73 -3.79 10.62 -5.85
CA LEU A 73 -2.63 10.23 -5.03
C LEU A 73 -2.58 11.00 -3.71
N ARG A 74 -2.28 10.29 -2.62
CA ARG A 74 -2.11 10.83 -1.27
C ARG A 74 -0.90 10.20 -0.60
N ASP A 75 0.20 10.91 -0.49
CA ASP A 75 1.41 10.42 0.19
C ASP A 75 1.15 10.09 1.65
N GLY A 76 0.23 10.80 2.27
CA GLY A 76 -0.12 10.59 3.67
C GLY A 76 -0.68 9.22 4.03
N VAL A 77 -1.12 8.40 3.06
CA VAL A 77 -1.54 7.01 3.30
C VAL A 77 -0.46 5.99 2.93
N ALA A 78 0.76 6.42 2.63
CA ALA A 78 1.87 5.52 2.39
C ALA A 78 2.26 4.76 3.67
N GLU A 79 2.76 3.54 3.51
CA GLU A 79 3.22 2.72 4.63
C GLU A 79 4.40 3.35 5.37
N PHE A 80 4.67 2.86 6.58
CA PHE A 80 5.75 3.34 7.44
C PHE A 80 7.14 3.19 6.82
N ASP A 81 7.31 2.22 5.94
CA ASP A 81 8.57 1.88 5.28
C ASP A 81 8.85 2.71 4.02
N ARG A 82 8.07 3.75 3.76
CA ARG A 82 8.14 4.56 2.54
C ARG A 82 9.51 5.17 2.24
N PHE A 83 10.37 5.32 3.24
CA PHE A 83 11.73 5.82 3.10
C PHE A 83 12.80 4.73 3.23
N SER A 84 12.41 3.48 3.46
CA SER A 84 13.35 2.36 3.56
C SER A 84 14.05 2.08 2.23
N SER A 85 15.32 1.74 2.29
CA SER A 85 16.09 1.30 1.12
C SER A 85 15.79 -0.15 0.72
N GLU A 86 15.02 -0.88 1.51
CA GLU A 86 14.62 -2.24 1.21
C GLU A 86 13.11 -2.44 1.37
N TYR A 87 12.56 -3.32 0.56
CA TYR A 87 11.23 -3.86 0.69
C TYR A 87 11.28 -5.37 0.51
N ILE A 88 10.94 -6.10 1.55
CA ILE A 88 10.83 -7.56 1.52
C ILE A 88 9.38 -7.91 1.82
N PRO A 89 8.67 -8.58 0.89
CA PRO A 89 7.29 -8.96 1.14
C PRO A 89 7.14 -9.74 2.45
N VAL A 90 6.15 -9.37 3.25
CA VAL A 90 5.87 -10.03 4.53
C VAL A 90 5.69 -11.55 4.36
N GLU A 91 5.13 -11.95 3.25
CA GLU A 91 4.93 -13.35 2.88
C GLU A 91 6.26 -14.11 2.80
N GLU A 92 7.33 -13.48 2.26
CA GLU A 92 8.69 -14.05 2.23
C GLU A 92 9.30 -14.12 3.63
N LEU A 93 9.23 -13.02 4.39
CA LEU A 93 9.75 -12.99 5.76
C LEU A 93 9.12 -14.09 6.63
N LYS A 94 7.82 -14.28 6.50
CA LYS A 94 7.07 -15.30 7.22
C LYS A 94 7.44 -16.72 6.78
N ALA A 95 7.55 -16.96 5.47
CA ALA A 95 7.90 -18.26 4.92
C ALA A 95 9.32 -18.68 5.30
N ASP A 96 10.25 -17.75 5.28
CA ASP A 96 11.67 -17.97 5.61
C ASP A 96 11.93 -17.96 7.12
N ARG A 97 10.92 -17.70 7.95
CA ARG A 97 11.06 -17.52 9.42
C ARG A 97 12.13 -16.48 9.76
N ASP A 98 12.20 -15.42 8.97
CA ASP A 98 13.16 -14.33 9.16
C ASP A 98 12.93 -13.63 10.51
N PRO A 99 13.99 -13.36 11.30
CA PRO A 99 13.85 -12.66 12.58
C PRO A 99 13.11 -11.33 12.48
N ARG A 100 13.20 -10.62 11.36
CA ARG A 100 12.48 -9.36 11.10
C ARG A 100 10.96 -9.53 11.16
N TRP A 101 10.44 -10.70 10.80
CA TRP A 101 9.02 -11.02 10.95
C TRP A 101 8.59 -11.00 12.43
N LEU A 102 9.41 -11.59 13.32
CA LEU A 102 9.13 -11.58 14.75
C LEU A 102 9.22 -10.18 15.34
N GLU A 103 10.21 -9.40 14.92
CA GLU A 103 10.37 -7.99 15.32
C GLU A 103 9.13 -7.16 14.94
N MET A 104 8.60 -7.36 13.75
CA MET A 104 7.36 -6.70 13.31
C MET A 104 6.17 -7.08 14.19
N LEU A 105 6.05 -8.34 14.59
CA LEU A 105 4.97 -8.80 15.48
C LEU A 105 5.10 -8.21 16.89
N GLU A 106 6.32 -7.98 17.36
CA GLU A 106 6.62 -7.37 18.67
C GLU A 106 6.47 -5.84 18.63
N GLY A 107 6.17 -5.27 17.47
CA GLY A 107 6.00 -3.83 17.31
C GLY A 107 7.31 -3.06 17.27
N VAL A 108 8.42 -3.71 16.95
CA VAL A 108 9.69 -3.03 16.70
C VAL A 108 9.54 -2.13 15.48
N TRP A 109 9.76 -0.85 15.68
CA TRP A 109 9.57 0.17 14.67
C TRP A 109 10.91 0.69 14.17
N ASP A 110 11.19 0.46 12.92
CA ASP A 110 12.44 0.83 12.24
C ASP A 110 12.24 1.92 11.17
N GLY A 111 11.15 2.68 11.29
CA GLY A 111 10.84 3.75 10.34
C GLY A 111 11.57 5.06 10.65
N ASN A 112 11.67 5.94 9.64
CA ASN A 112 12.19 7.30 9.79
C ASN A 112 11.18 8.26 10.45
N GLU A 113 10.06 7.74 10.91
CA GLU A 113 9.04 8.47 11.66
C GLU A 113 8.61 7.65 12.89
N THR A 114 8.08 8.32 13.91
CA THR A 114 7.55 7.62 15.09
C THR A 114 6.22 6.94 14.77
N GLN A 115 5.81 5.97 15.58
CA GLN A 115 4.48 5.36 15.46
C GLN A 115 3.36 6.40 15.59
N GLU A 116 3.54 7.39 16.47
CA GLU A 116 2.59 8.47 16.66
C GLU A 116 2.49 9.35 15.41
N ASP A 117 3.61 9.76 14.84
CA ASP A 117 3.64 10.55 13.60
C ASP A 117 3.02 9.80 12.43
N PHE A 118 3.33 8.52 12.28
CA PHE A 118 2.73 7.65 11.28
C PHE A 118 1.20 7.60 11.44
N ARG A 119 0.73 7.31 12.66
CA ARG A 119 -0.70 7.24 12.94
C ARG A 119 -1.40 8.57 12.61
N ASN A 120 -0.83 9.68 13.08
CA ASN A 120 -1.41 11.00 12.86
C ASN A 120 -1.49 11.33 11.35
N ARG A 121 -0.42 11.06 10.61
CA ARG A 121 -0.36 11.27 9.17
C ARG A 121 -1.46 10.49 8.42
N ILE A 122 -1.66 9.20 8.77
CA ILE A 122 -2.69 8.36 8.18
C ILE A 122 -4.09 8.91 8.52
N VAL A 123 -4.34 9.20 9.80
CA VAL A 123 -5.65 9.69 10.26
C VAL A 123 -6.00 11.02 9.59
N ASP A 124 -5.09 11.99 9.62
CA ASP A 124 -5.31 13.32 9.02
C ASP A 124 -5.60 13.21 7.51
N THR A 125 -4.90 12.31 6.82
CA THR A 125 -5.12 12.11 5.39
C THR A 125 -6.48 11.48 5.12
N ILE A 126 -6.88 10.47 5.88
CA ILE A 126 -8.20 9.84 5.74
C ILE A 126 -9.30 10.84 6.09
N GLU A 127 -9.17 11.61 7.15
CA GLU A 127 -10.12 12.66 7.50
C GLU A 127 -10.26 13.70 6.36
N GLY A 128 -9.15 14.10 5.74
CA GLY A 128 -9.17 14.96 4.57
C GLY A 128 -9.91 14.36 3.37
N ILE A 129 -9.81 13.05 3.16
CA ILE A 129 -10.53 12.33 2.10
C ILE A 129 -12.04 12.31 2.40
N VAL A 130 -12.43 11.96 3.62
CA VAL A 130 -13.87 11.80 3.97
C VAL A 130 -14.60 13.12 4.09
N THR A 131 -13.89 14.23 4.27
CA THR A 131 -14.47 15.59 4.34
C THR A 131 -14.40 16.36 3.03
N ALA A 132 -13.78 15.79 2.02
CA ALA A 132 -13.62 16.43 0.71
C ALA A 132 -14.94 16.56 -0.08
#